data_bd726ecbecb0e2ae6ec9c4769f2dfc5d
#
_entry.id   bd726ecbecb0e2ae6ec9c4769f2dfc5d
#
_cell.length_a   1.000
_cell.length_b   1.000
_cell.length_c   1.000
_cell.angle_alpha   90.00
_cell.angle_beta   90.00
_cell.angle_gamma   90.00
#
_symmetry.space_group_name_H-M   'P 1'
#
loop_
_entity.id
_entity.type
_entity.pdbx_description
1 polymer ?
#
loop_
_entity_poly.entity_id
_entity_poly.type
_entity_poly.pdbx_seq_one_letter_code
_entity_poly.pdbx_strand_id
1 'polypeptide(L)'
;MNEERRQLEHTVKTRVRYGETDQMGVVYHANYLSFFEIARTELIRLRGVVYSALEEDGLRLMVTEAGLEYHSPGRYDDVLAITARLAGSGPARVRFDYEVRREGEDEVLVTGH
;
A
#
# COMPACT_ATOMS: atom_id res chain seq x y z
N MET A 1 14.48 15.12 1.99
CA MET A 1 14.18 14.05 1.01
C MET A 1 14.46 14.59 -0.38
N ASN A 2 15.25 13.87 -1.15
CA ASN A 2 15.55 14.32 -2.51
C ASN A 2 14.42 13.97 -3.47
N GLU A 3 14.47 14.53 -4.66
CA GLU A 3 13.45 14.35 -5.67
C GLU A 3 13.28 12.89 -6.10
N GLU A 4 14.39 12.16 -6.15
CA GLU A 4 14.41 10.76 -6.49
C GLU A 4 13.58 9.91 -5.52
N ARG A 5 13.71 10.18 -4.22
CA ARG A 5 12.91 9.50 -3.19
C ARG A 5 11.42 9.80 -3.32
N ARG A 6 11.07 11.05 -3.62
CA ARG A 6 9.68 11.44 -3.83
C ARG A 6 9.04 10.68 -4.98
N GLN A 7 9.83 10.38 -6.01
CA GLN A 7 9.34 9.64 -7.17
C GLN A 7 9.14 8.16 -6.88
N LEU A 8 9.74 7.64 -5.82
CA LEU A 8 9.70 6.23 -5.47
C LEU A 8 8.63 5.89 -4.42
N GLU A 9 7.84 6.85 -3.99
CA GLU A 9 6.76 6.59 -3.04
C GLU A 9 5.53 7.44 -3.33
N HIS A 10 4.40 6.95 -2.88
CA HIS A 10 3.13 7.66 -3.01
C HIS A 10 2.20 7.27 -1.88
N THR A 11 1.42 8.23 -1.40
CA THR A 11 0.44 8.02 -0.35
C THR A 11 -0.96 8.22 -0.90
N VAL A 12 -1.83 7.26 -0.65
CA VAL A 12 -3.26 7.36 -0.95
C VAL A 12 -4.04 7.41 0.34
N LYS A 13 -5.25 7.96 0.29
CA LYS A 13 -6.13 8.02 1.45
C LYS A 13 -7.39 7.23 1.17
N THR A 14 -7.86 6.53 2.18
CA THR A 14 -9.12 5.81 2.10
C THR A 14 -9.84 5.90 3.45
N ARG A 15 -11.17 6.01 3.40
CA ARG A 15 -11.98 5.97 4.61
C ARG A 15 -12.39 4.53 4.88
N VAL A 16 -12.22 4.09 6.12
CA VAL A 16 -12.61 2.73 6.51
C VAL A 16 -14.12 2.61 6.47
N ARG A 17 -14.61 1.69 5.64
CA ARG A 17 -16.04 1.40 5.51
C ARG A 17 -16.46 0.34 6.52
N TYR A 18 -17.75 0.35 6.87
CA TYR A 18 -18.30 -0.62 7.82
C TYR A 18 -17.99 -2.07 7.43
N GLY A 19 -18.14 -2.40 6.15
CA GLY A 19 -17.86 -3.74 5.65
C GLY A 19 -16.39 -4.16 5.70
N GLU A 20 -15.50 -3.23 6.03
CA GLU A 20 -14.07 -3.52 6.16
C GLU A 20 -13.67 -3.78 7.61
N THR A 21 -14.62 -3.72 8.55
CA THR A 21 -14.36 -3.94 9.97
C THR A 21 -14.86 -5.32 10.40
N ASP A 22 -14.35 -5.77 11.53
CA ASP A 22 -14.79 -6.99 12.18
C ASP A 22 -15.74 -6.68 13.36
N GLN A 23 -16.09 -7.70 14.13
CA GLN A 23 -17.01 -7.55 15.27
C GLN A 23 -16.47 -6.62 16.36
N MET A 24 -15.16 -6.41 16.42
CA MET A 24 -14.53 -5.52 17.38
C MET A 24 -14.50 -4.06 16.93
N GLY A 25 -15.01 -3.77 15.74
CA GLY A 25 -15.04 -2.41 15.20
C GLY A 25 -13.70 -1.93 14.64
N VAL A 26 -12.74 -2.83 14.46
CA VAL A 26 -11.45 -2.51 13.87
C VAL A 26 -11.34 -3.10 12.47
N VAL A 27 -10.47 -2.53 11.66
CA VAL A 27 -10.23 -3.02 10.30
C VAL A 27 -9.85 -4.50 10.37
N TYR A 28 -10.59 -5.32 9.62
CA TYR A 28 -10.26 -6.74 9.49
C TYR A 28 -8.87 -6.88 8.87
N HIS A 29 -8.01 -7.66 9.49
CA HIS A 29 -6.59 -7.67 9.18
C HIS A 29 -6.26 -7.93 7.70
N ALA A 30 -7.03 -8.77 7.02
CA ALA A 30 -6.78 -9.09 5.62
C ALA A 30 -7.04 -7.91 4.68
N ASN A 31 -7.83 -6.93 5.10
CA ASN A 31 -8.16 -5.78 4.26
C ASN A 31 -6.96 -4.87 4.01
N TYR A 32 -5.93 -4.93 4.85
CA TYR A 32 -4.72 -4.15 4.63
C TYR A 32 -4.00 -4.54 3.34
N LEU A 33 -4.10 -5.79 2.93
CA LEU A 33 -3.52 -6.22 1.65
C LEU A 33 -4.20 -5.50 0.47
N SER A 34 -5.51 -5.30 0.55
CA SER A 34 -6.24 -4.53 -0.47
C SER A 34 -5.83 -3.06 -0.46
N PHE A 35 -5.62 -2.49 0.72
CA PHE A 35 -5.17 -1.11 0.84
C PHE A 35 -3.76 -0.94 0.23
N PHE A 36 -2.88 -1.90 0.44
CA PHE A 36 -1.55 -1.91 -0.15
C PHE A 36 -1.62 -1.95 -1.68
N GLU A 37 -2.52 -2.76 -2.20
CA GLU A 37 -2.72 -2.87 -3.65
C GLU A 37 -3.13 -1.53 -4.26
N ILE A 38 -4.05 -0.82 -3.62
CA ILE A 38 -4.49 0.50 -4.09
C ILE A 38 -3.31 1.46 -4.14
N ALA A 39 -2.52 1.51 -3.07
CA ALA A 39 -1.36 2.41 -2.99
C ALA A 39 -0.30 2.06 -4.04
N ARG A 40 -0.01 0.79 -4.21
CA ARG A 40 0.95 0.32 -5.20
C ARG A 40 0.49 0.64 -6.62
N THR A 41 -0.77 0.42 -6.91
CA THR A 41 -1.33 0.69 -8.24
C THR A 41 -1.24 2.17 -8.58
N GLU A 42 -1.56 3.05 -7.63
CA GLU A 42 -1.45 4.48 -7.86
C GLU A 42 0.00 4.94 -8.01
N LEU A 43 0.91 4.37 -7.23
CA LEU A 43 2.34 4.67 -7.38
C LEU A 43 2.83 4.33 -8.78
N ILE A 44 2.49 3.15 -9.28
CA ILE A 44 2.87 2.69 -10.62
C ILE A 44 2.27 3.61 -11.67
N ARG A 45 1.00 3.98 -11.51
CA ARG A 45 0.29 4.84 -12.46
C ARG A 45 0.92 6.23 -12.56
N LEU A 46 1.30 6.81 -11.43
CA LEU A 46 1.91 8.14 -11.38
C LEU A 46 3.30 8.17 -12.01
N ARG A 47 3.94 7.03 -12.09
CA ARG A 47 5.26 6.93 -12.74
C ARG A 47 5.15 6.77 -14.25
N GLY A 48 3.95 6.89 -14.81
CA GLY A 48 3.72 6.77 -16.24
C GLY A 48 3.77 5.33 -16.73
N VAL A 49 3.81 4.38 -15.82
CA VAL A 49 3.82 2.96 -16.15
C VAL A 49 2.43 2.41 -15.82
N VAL A 50 1.70 2.02 -16.84
CA VAL A 50 0.40 1.39 -16.66
C VAL A 50 0.63 -0.11 -16.58
N TYR A 51 0.08 -0.74 -15.53
CA TYR A 51 0.26 -2.17 -15.31
C TYR A 51 -0.14 -3.01 -16.55
N SER A 52 -1.22 -2.60 -17.21
CA SER A 52 -1.66 -3.27 -18.43
C SER A 52 -0.61 -3.19 -19.55
N ALA A 53 0.11 -2.07 -19.64
CA ALA A 53 1.16 -1.92 -20.63
C ALA A 53 2.34 -2.86 -20.33
N LEU A 54 2.66 -3.07 -19.07
CA LEU A 54 3.68 -4.03 -18.67
C LEU A 54 3.28 -5.45 -19.07
N GLU A 55 2.00 -5.79 -18.91
CA GLU A 55 1.48 -7.09 -19.31
C GLU A 55 1.53 -7.28 -20.82
N GLU A 56 1.26 -6.23 -21.59
CA GLU A 56 1.34 -6.25 -23.06
C GLU A 56 2.75 -6.52 -23.53
N ASP A 57 3.75 -6.03 -22.80
CA ASP A 57 5.16 -6.29 -23.12
C ASP A 57 5.63 -7.66 -22.66
N GLY A 58 4.72 -8.49 -22.17
CA GLY A 58 5.04 -9.82 -21.70
C GLY A 58 5.56 -9.86 -20.27
N LEU A 59 5.56 -8.72 -19.59
CA LEU A 59 5.97 -8.65 -18.19
C LEU A 59 4.75 -8.79 -17.29
N ARG A 60 4.81 -9.76 -16.39
CA ARG A 60 3.74 -9.99 -15.42
C ARG A 60 4.31 -9.92 -14.03
N LEU A 61 3.69 -9.10 -13.19
CA LEU A 61 4.06 -8.99 -11.79
C LEU A 61 3.15 -9.91 -10.98
N MET A 62 3.72 -10.94 -10.40
CA MET A 62 3.02 -11.87 -9.54
C MET A 62 3.45 -11.66 -8.11
N VAL A 63 2.51 -11.67 -7.18
CA VAL A 63 2.84 -11.63 -5.76
C VAL A 63 3.46 -12.97 -5.38
N THR A 64 4.72 -12.94 -4.95
CA THR A 64 5.42 -14.13 -4.49
C THR A 64 5.58 -14.16 -2.98
N GLU A 65 5.47 -13.01 -2.33
CA GLU A 65 5.58 -12.89 -0.90
C GLU A 65 4.82 -11.66 -0.43
N ALA A 66 4.15 -11.76 0.69
CA ALA A 66 3.51 -10.63 1.35
C ALA A 66 3.64 -10.81 2.86
N GLY A 67 3.95 -9.72 3.55
CA GLY A 67 4.07 -9.75 5.00
C GLY A 67 3.49 -8.48 5.60
N LEU A 68 2.96 -8.61 6.82
CA LEU A 68 2.39 -7.49 7.56
C LEU A 68 2.78 -7.58 9.02
N GLU A 69 2.95 -6.41 9.63
CA GLU A 69 3.09 -6.27 11.06
C GLU A 69 2.03 -5.28 11.55
N TYR A 70 1.23 -5.70 12.52
CA TYR A 70 0.14 -4.91 13.07
C TYR A 70 0.59 -4.29 14.38
N HIS A 71 0.58 -2.96 14.45
CA HIS A 71 1.03 -2.22 15.62
C HIS A 71 -0.14 -1.63 16.40
N SER A 72 -1.13 -1.10 15.69
CA SER A 72 -2.35 -0.54 16.27
C SER A 72 -3.49 -0.67 15.26
N PRO A 73 -4.74 -0.79 15.74
CA PRO A 73 -5.86 -1.01 14.83
C PRO A 73 -6.37 0.28 14.19
N GLY A 74 -6.70 0.21 12.90
CA GLY A 74 -7.57 1.17 12.28
C GLY A 74 -9.01 0.86 12.63
N ARG A 75 -9.87 1.87 12.67
CA ARG A 75 -11.25 1.72 13.10
C ARG A 75 -12.22 2.20 12.04
N TYR A 76 -13.48 1.82 12.21
CA TYR A 76 -14.54 2.28 11.33
C TYR A 76 -14.52 3.81 11.23
N ASP A 77 -14.69 4.30 10.01
CA ASP A 77 -14.74 5.72 9.67
C ASP A 77 -13.42 6.50 9.79
N ASP A 78 -12.34 5.85 10.20
CA ASP A 78 -11.01 6.47 10.14
C ASP A 78 -10.64 6.75 8.68
N VAL A 79 -9.96 7.87 8.45
CA VAL A 79 -9.29 8.09 7.16
C VAL A 79 -7.85 7.60 7.32
N LEU A 80 -7.50 6.60 6.54
CA LEU A 80 -6.17 6.02 6.56
C LEU A 80 -5.32 6.57 5.42
N ALA A 81 -4.08 6.87 5.72
CA ALA A 81 -3.07 7.24 4.74
C ALA A 81 -2.17 6.02 4.52
N ILE A 82 -2.17 5.50 3.32
CA ILE A 82 -1.39 4.32 2.95
C ILE A 82 -0.26 4.76 2.02
N THR A 83 0.97 4.58 2.44
CA THR A 83 2.14 4.91 1.65
C THR A 83 2.73 3.63 1.08
N ALA A 84 2.92 3.63 -0.24
CA ALA A 84 3.65 2.57 -0.93
C ALA A 84 4.98 3.13 -1.38
N ARG A 85 6.06 2.38 -1.19
CA ARG A 85 7.40 2.77 -1.58
C ARG A 85 8.06 1.61 -2.33
N LEU A 86 8.68 1.96 -3.45
CA LEU A 86 9.51 0.99 -4.16
C LEU A 86 10.81 0.82 -3.36
N ALA A 87 10.96 -0.34 -2.71
CA ALA A 87 12.07 -0.60 -1.80
C ALA A 87 13.25 -1.25 -2.52
N GLY A 88 13.00 -1.92 -3.63
CA GLY A 88 14.05 -2.54 -4.41
C GLY A 88 13.53 -3.14 -5.68
N SER A 89 14.39 -3.24 -6.67
CA SER A 89 14.07 -3.88 -7.92
C SER A 89 15.31 -4.56 -8.48
N GLY A 90 15.09 -5.61 -9.24
CA GLY A 90 16.12 -6.37 -9.90
C GLY A 90 15.56 -6.95 -11.19
N PRO A 91 16.36 -7.74 -11.92
CA PRO A 91 15.92 -8.25 -13.22
C PRO A 91 14.68 -9.14 -13.17
N ALA A 92 14.38 -9.72 -12.00
CA ALA A 92 13.28 -10.66 -11.85
C ALA A 92 12.36 -10.35 -10.68
N ARG A 93 12.65 -9.31 -9.89
CA ARG A 93 11.90 -9.03 -8.66
C ARG A 93 11.72 -7.54 -8.42
N VAL A 94 10.55 -7.21 -7.86
CA VAL A 94 10.23 -5.87 -7.39
C VAL A 94 9.69 -6.01 -5.98
N ARG A 95 10.17 -5.15 -5.08
CA ARG A 95 9.66 -5.10 -3.71
C ARG A 95 9.06 -3.75 -3.42
N PHE A 96 7.88 -3.76 -2.82
CA PHE A 96 7.23 -2.57 -2.28
C PHE A 96 7.13 -2.69 -0.77
N ASP A 97 7.44 -1.62 -0.06
CA ASP A 97 7.19 -1.51 1.36
C ASP A 97 5.99 -0.58 1.58
N TYR A 98 5.21 -0.86 2.62
CA TYR A 98 3.98 -0.14 2.91
C TYR A 98 3.91 0.32 4.35
N GLU A 99 3.22 1.43 4.56
CA GLU A 99 3.00 2.00 5.87
C GLU A 99 1.60 2.58 5.92
N VAL A 100 0.89 2.32 7.00
CA VAL A 100 -0.47 2.82 7.19
C VAL A 100 -0.53 3.67 8.45
N ARG A 101 -1.09 4.86 8.32
CA ARG A 101 -1.33 5.80 9.43
C ARG A 101 -2.73 6.35 9.33
N ARG A 102 -3.27 6.87 10.44
CA ARG A 102 -4.46 7.73 10.35
C ARG A 102 -4.04 9.07 9.80
N GLU A 103 -4.88 9.66 8.96
CA GLU A 103 -4.60 10.99 8.41
C GLU A 103 -4.31 11.98 9.52
N GLY A 104 -3.21 12.71 9.39
CA GLY A 104 -2.83 13.75 10.35
C GLY A 104 -2.16 13.25 11.61
N GLU A 105 -1.94 11.93 11.74
CA GLU A 105 -1.27 11.35 12.91
C GLU A 105 0.04 10.69 12.53
N ASP A 106 0.99 10.72 13.44
CA ASP A 106 2.33 10.14 13.21
C ASP A 106 2.41 8.66 13.57
N GLU A 107 1.45 8.15 14.32
CA GLU A 107 1.47 6.76 14.74
C GLU A 107 1.33 5.82 13.53
N VAL A 108 2.25 4.89 13.42
CA VAL A 108 2.19 3.84 12.38
C VAL A 108 1.29 2.73 12.88
N LEU A 109 0.23 2.45 12.13
CA LEU A 109 -0.73 1.40 12.48
C LEU A 109 -0.28 0.03 11.97
N VAL A 110 0.20 -0.02 10.73
CA VAL A 110 0.58 -1.27 10.07
C VAL A 110 1.76 -0.98 9.16
N THR A 111 2.70 -1.92 9.10
CA THR A 111 3.76 -1.93 8.09
C THR A 111 3.69 -3.24 7.32
N GLY A 112 4.24 -3.25 6.11
CA GLY A 112 4.21 -4.46 5.32
C GLY A 112 5.06 -4.40 4.05
N HIS A 113 4.99 -5.49 3.32
CA HIS A 113 5.68 -5.60 2.03
C HIS A 113 4.99 -6.58 1.09
#